data_def8cea8c0d53aed03e2d580122eb309
#
_entry.id   def8cea8c0d53aed03e2d580122eb309
#
_cell.length_a   1.000
_cell.length_b   1.000
_cell.length_c   1.000
_cell.angle_alpha   90.00
_cell.angle_beta   90.00
_cell.angle_gamma   90.00
#
_symmetry.space_group_name_H-M   'P 1'
#
loop_
_entity.id
_entity.type
_entity.pdbx_description
1 polymer ?
#
loop_
_entity_poly.entity_id
_entity_poly.type
_entity_poly.pdbx_seq_one_letter_code
_entity_poly.pdbx_strand_id
1 'polypeptide(L)'
;MKKTNKGLTYKDAGVDIDAGNSLIEKIKPYIKKTKRPEVIADLGGFGGLFALQSEKYKKPILVSGTDGVGTKLMLAQNLKIHGTIGIDLVAMCVNDVLVQGAEPLFFLDYFACGKLDISIASNVIEGIAKGCEISGAALIGGETAEMPDMYKNDDYDLAGFCVGIVDQENVITGEDIQIGDTLIGIASSGPHSNGYSLIRKVLEIQNIDDKKNSSVIRDLLAPTKIYVKSVSELMKKIKIKGMAHITGGGITENIPRILNPNLMANINTDTWEMNPIFEWIATHGNISEEEMRKTFNCGIGMVLAIESKDTRETLEILSANGEKAWEIGSIIEGSGGVNYV
;
A
#
# COMPACT_ATOMS: atom_id res chain seq x y z
N MET A 1 -7.39 -27.34 53.64
CA MET A 1 -7.93 -26.87 52.32
C MET A 1 -7.09 -27.52 51.24
N LYS A 2 -7.64 -28.48 50.47
CA LYS A 2 -6.98 -29.05 49.30
C LYS A 2 -6.92 -27.96 48.23
N LYS A 3 -5.71 -27.47 47.86
CA LYS A 3 -5.51 -26.72 46.63
C LYS A 3 -5.93 -27.63 45.48
N THR A 4 -7.03 -27.36 44.86
CA THR A 4 -7.38 -27.96 43.58
C THR A 4 -6.31 -27.55 42.60
N ASN A 5 -5.46 -28.47 42.21
CA ASN A 5 -4.44 -28.29 41.19
C ASN A 5 -5.20 -28.22 39.86
N LYS A 6 -5.70 -27.04 39.51
CA LYS A 6 -6.25 -26.78 38.16
C LYS A 6 -5.08 -26.87 37.20
N GLY A 7 -5.14 -27.78 36.26
CA GLY A 7 -4.10 -27.88 35.23
C GLY A 7 -3.98 -26.57 34.45
N LEU A 8 -2.81 -26.30 33.89
CA LEU A 8 -2.56 -25.13 33.03
C LEU A 8 -3.43 -25.22 31.75
N THR A 9 -3.94 -24.10 31.34
CA THR A 9 -4.70 -23.96 30.07
C THR A 9 -3.90 -23.13 29.06
N TYR A 10 -4.27 -23.17 27.80
CA TYR A 10 -3.64 -22.35 26.75
C TYR A 10 -3.87 -20.84 27.02
N LYS A 11 -5.01 -20.50 27.62
CA LYS A 11 -5.30 -19.14 28.08
C LYS A 11 -4.36 -18.68 29.21
N ASP A 12 -3.96 -19.58 30.11
CA ASP A 12 -2.96 -19.29 31.16
C ASP A 12 -1.56 -19.07 30.56
N ALA A 13 -1.32 -19.57 29.35
CA ALA A 13 -0.10 -19.34 28.58
C ALA A 13 -0.20 -18.10 27.65
N GLY A 14 -1.30 -17.33 27.73
CA GLY A 14 -1.45 -16.06 27.01
C GLY A 14 -2.17 -16.13 25.66
N VAL A 15 -2.74 -17.29 25.25
CA VAL A 15 -3.48 -17.48 24.00
C VAL A 15 -4.96 -17.75 24.27
N ASP A 16 -5.84 -16.87 23.81
CA ASP A 16 -7.29 -16.95 24.01
C ASP A 16 -8.05 -17.37 22.75
N ILE A 17 -8.30 -18.67 22.59
CA ILE A 17 -9.03 -19.23 21.43
C ILE A 17 -10.45 -18.65 21.30
N ASP A 18 -11.14 -18.37 22.41
CA ASP A 18 -12.49 -17.81 22.40
C ASP A 18 -12.49 -16.36 21.88
N ALA A 19 -11.45 -15.59 22.17
CA ALA A 19 -11.24 -14.26 21.63
C ALA A 19 -11.04 -14.31 20.11
N GLY A 20 -10.23 -15.26 19.61
CA GLY A 20 -10.04 -15.50 18.17
C GLY A 20 -11.37 -15.83 17.46
N ASN A 21 -12.14 -16.77 18.01
CA ASN A 21 -13.45 -17.13 17.45
C ASN A 21 -14.42 -15.92 17.43
N SER A 22 -14.42 -15.11 18.49
CA SER A 22 -15.24 -13.90 18.58
C SER A 22 -14.84 -12.86 17.56
N LEU A 23 -13.55 -12.71 17.27
CA LEU A 23 -13.04 -11.83 16.23
C LEU A 23 -13.56 -12.28 14.85
N ILE A 24 -13.46 -13.57 14.53
CA ILE A 24 -13.95 -14.12 13.25
C ILE A 24 -15.42 -13.77 13.02
N GLU A 25 -16.28 -13.97 14.02
CA GLU A 25 -17.70 -13.59 13.89
C GLU A 25 -17.88 -12.09 13.66
N LYS A 26 -17.09 -11.27 14.32
CA LYS A 26 -17.18 -9.80 14.22
C LYS A 26 -16.75 -9.27 12.85
N ILE A 27 -15.78 -9.90 12.18
CA ILE A 27 -15.24 -9.43 10.90
C ILE A 27 -16.01 -9.92 9.67
N LYS A 28 -16.82 -10.98 9.79
CA LYS A 28 -17.64 -11.53 8.69
C LYS A 28 -18.40 -10.47 7.87
N PRO A 29 -19.07 -9.47 8.49
CA PRO A 29 -19.78 -8.43 7.73
C PRO A 29 -18.87 -7.56 6.86
N TYR A 30 -17.64 -7.31 7.28
CA TYR A 30 -16.67 -6.52 6.52
C TYR A 30 -16.18 -7.29 5.29
N ILE A 31 -15.81 -8.56 5.49
CA ILE A 31 -15.32 -9.45 4.43
C ILE A 31 -16.39 -9.68 3.37
N LYS A 32 -17.67 -9.81 3.78
CA LYS A 32 -18.79 -9.97 2.85
C LYS A 32 -18.89 -8.83 1.83
N LYS A 33 -18.46 -7.61 2.17
CA LYS A 33 -18.46 -6.44 1.26
C LYS A 33 -17.44 -6.58 0.13
N THR A 34 -16.39 -7.38 0.34
CA THR A 34 -15.33 -7.60 -0.66
C THR A 34 -15.59 -8.81 -1.55
N LYS A 35 -16.72 -9.51 -1.36
CA LYS A 35 -17.02 -10.77 -2.05
C LYS A 35 -17.15 -10.56 -3.55
N ARG A 36 -16.36 -11.32 -4.30
CA ARG A 36 -16.42 -11.43 -5.76
C ARG A 36 -17.14 -12.72 -6.16
N PRO A 37 -17.71 -12.80 -7.38
CA PRO A 37 -18.36 -14.03 -7.87
C PRO A 37 -17.42 -15.25 -7.91
N GLU A 38 -16.12 -15.00 -8.08
CA GLU A 38 -15.07 -16.02 -8.15
C GLU A 38 -14.76 -16.67 -6.79
N VAL A 39 -15.18 -16.07 -5.67
CA VAL A 39 -14.94 -16.63 -4.32
C VAL A 39 -15.91 -17.77 -4.07
N ILE A 40 -15.40 -19.01 -3.95
CA ILE A 40 -16.20 -20.25 -3.86
C ILE A 40 -16.56 -20.59 -2.42
N ALA A 41 -15.72 -20.25 -1.45
CA ALA A 41 -15.91 -20.62 -0.05
C ALA A 41 -16.07 -19.39 0.85
N ASP A 42 -16.79 -19.57 1.95
CA ASP A 42 -16.85 -18.59 3.04
C ASP A 42 -15.63 -18.78 3.98
N LEU A 43 -15.38 -17.80 4.86
CA LEU A 43 -14.34 -17.86 5.88
C LEU A 43 -14.49 -19.05 6.83
N GLY A 44 -13.35 -19.60 7.29
CA GLY A 44 -13.27 -20.63 8.31
C GLY A 44 -12.79 -21.98 7.81
N GLY A 45 -12.44 -22.09 6.52
CA GLY A 45 -11.69 -23.22 5.97
C GLY A 45 -10.17 -23.08 6.18
N PHE A 46 -9.41 -24.12 5.83
CA PHE A 46 -7.94 -24.10 5.87
C PHE A 46 -7.31 -23.18 4.81
N GLY A 47 -8.06 -22.79 3.78
CA GLY A 47 -7.56 -21.93 2.70
C GLY A 47 -8.70 -21.23 1.97
N GLY A 48 -8.40 -20.06 1.40
CA GLY A 48 -9.32 -19.34 0.52
C GLY A 48 -9.41 -20.01 -0.85
N LEU A 49 -10.62 -20.20 -1.36
CA LEU A 49 -10.86 -20.78 -2.68
C LEU A 49 -11.34 -19.71 -3.65
N PHE A 50 -10.62 -19.57 -4.77
CA PHE A 50 -10.92 -18.59 -5.82
C PHE A 50 -10.95 -19.28 -7.19
N ALA A 51 -12.10 -19.22 -7.88
CA ALA A 51 -12.28 -19.81 -9.20
C ALA A 51 -11.72 -18.86 -10.28
N LEU A 52 -10.64 -19.25 -10.92
CA LEU A 52 -10.10 -18.49 -12.02
C LEU A 52 -11.01 -18.63 -13.26
N GLN A 53 -11.52 -17.51 -13.78
CA GLN A 53 -12.26 -17.48 -15.05
C GLN A 53 -11.25 -17.48 -16.22
N SER A 54 -10.67 -18.66 -16.48
CA SER A 54 -9.58 -18.82 -17.45
C SER A 54 -9.95 -18.43 -18.88
N GLU A 55 -11.23 -18.49 -19.22
CA GLU A 55 -11.77 -18.10 -20.53
C GLU A 55 -11.65 -16.59 -20.83
N LYS A 56 -11.45 -15.76 -19.81
CA LYS A 56 -11.22 -14.32 -19.98
C LYS A 56 -9.79 -13.97 -20.43
N TYR A 57 -8.88 -14.93 -20.33
CA TYR A 57 -7.46 -14.70 -20.57
C TYR A 57 -6.92 -15.69 -21.62
N LYS A 58 -6.08 -15.19 -22.53
CA LYS A 58 -5.45 -16.03 -23.56
C LYS A 58 -4.25 -16.81 -22.99
N LYS A 59 -3.38 -16.11 -22.24
CA LYS A 59 -2.19 -16.65 -21.59
C LYS A 59 -2.04 -16.00 -20.21
N PRO A 60 -2.81 -16.45 -19.21
CA PRO A 60 -2.83 -15.83 -17.89
C PRO A 60 -1.49 -15.98 -17.16
N ILE A 61 -1.01 -14.86 -16.60
CA ILE A 61 0.12 -14.77 -15.68
C ILE A 61 -0.43 -14.34 -14.33
N LEU A 62 -0.11 -15.08 -13.27
CA LEU A 62 -0.39 -14.65 -11.91
C LEU A 62 0.73 -13.74 -11.43
N VAL A 63 0.35 -12.63 -10.81
CA VAL A 63 1.26 -11.67 -10.18
C VAL A 63 0.96 -11.66 -8.69
N SER A 64 1.98 -11.78 -7.85
CA SER A 64 1.80 -11.74 -6.40
C SER A 64 2.70 -10.67 -5.78
N GLY A 65 2.15 -9.93 -4.83
CA GLY A 65 2.85 -8.96 -4.01
C GLY A 65 2.63 -9.24 -2.53
N THR A 66 3.66 -9.06 -1.73
CA THR A 66 3.57 -9.11 -0.27
C THR A 66 4.27 -7.93 0.33
N ASP A 67 3.67 -7.32 1.32
CA ASP A 67 4.22 -6.18 2.05
C ASP A 67 3.64 -6.08 3.46
N GLY A 68 4.23 -5.21 4.27
CA GLY A 68 3.71 -4.78 5.56
C GLY A 68 3.35 -3.29 5.55
N VAL A 69 3.05 -2.75 6.72
CA VAL A 69 2.81 -1.30 6.90
C VAL A 69 4.08 -0.60 7.39
N GLY A 70 4.98 -1.34 7.99
CA GLY A 70 6.20 -0.80 8.58
C GLY A 70 5.94 0.03 9.85
N THR A 71 6.87 0.94 10.16
CA THR A 71 6.86 1.65 11.45
C THR A 71 5.78 2.74 11.59
N LYS A 72 4.94 2.95 10.56
CA LYS A 72 3.68 3.70 10.68
C LYS A 72 2.76 3.07 11.73
N LEU A 73 2.81 1.73 11.87
CA LEU A 73 2.09 0.99 12.92
C LEU A 73 2.37 1.53 14.31
N MET A 74 3.62 1.85 14.63
CA MET A 74 4.00 2.38 15.95
C MET A 74 3.35 3.74 16.22
N LEU A 75 3.21 4.59 15.19
CA LEU A 75 2.50 5.87 15.32
C LEU A 75 1.01 5.64 15.57
N ALA A 76 0.39 4.73 14.80
CA ALA A 76 -1.02 4.37 14.96
C ALA A 76 -1.31 3.75 16.34
N GLN A 77 -0.44 2.86 16.82
CA GLN A 77 -0.53 2.23 18.13
C GLN A 77 -0.43 3.26 19.26
N ASN A 78 0.58 4.12 19.23
CA ASN A 78 0.78 5.18 20.24
C ASN A 78 -0.41 6.14 20.30
N LEU A 79 -1.00 6.47 19.17
CA LEU A 79 -2.14 7.37 19.07
C LEU A 79 -3.50 6.67 19.20
N LYS A 80 -3.51 5.33 19.27
CA LYS A 80 -4.73 4.48 19.30
C LYS A 80 -5.67 4.76 18.11
N ILE A 81 -5.09 4.97 16.90
CA ILE A 81 -5.80 5.21 15.64
C ILE A 81 -5.51 4.06 14.69
N HIS A 82 -6.41 3.10 14.63
CA HIS A 82 -6.19 1.81 13.93
C HIS A 82 -7.00 1.66 12.64
N GLY A 83 -8.05 2.47 12.45
CA GLY A 83 -9.05 2.23 11.41
C GLY A 83 -8.57 2.40 9.95
N THR A 84 -7.45 3.10 9.72
CA THR A 84 -6.92 3.33 8.36
C THR A 84 -5.73 2.43 8.01
N ILE A 85 -5.10 1.83 9.00
CA ILE A 85 -3.87 1.05 8.84
C ILE A 85 -4.06 -0.17 7.93
N GLY A 86 -5.24 -0.79 7.97
CA GLY A 86 -5.57 -1.88 7.06
C GLY A 86 -5.63 -1.46 5.59
N ILE A 87 -6.02 -0.21 5.31
CA ILE A 87 -5.98 0.35 3.95
C ILE A 87 -4.53 0.49 3.49
N ASP A 88 -3.62 0.93 4.36
CA ASP A 88 -2.19 1.00 4.05
C ASP A 88 -1.65 -0.36 3.63
N LEU A 89 -1.96 -1.41 4.40
CA LEU A 89 -1.51 -2.77 4.11
C LEU A 89 -1.94 -3.24 2.72
N VAL A 90 -3.23 -3.06 2.40
CA VAL A 90 -3.77 -3.46 1.10
C VAL A 90 -3.15 -2.63 -0.01
N ALA A 91 -3.04 -1.31 0.17
CA ALA A 91 -2.49 -0.40 -0.84
C ALA A 91 -1.06 -0.76 -1.24
N MET A 92 -0.19 -1.08 -0.27
CA MET A 92 1.20 -1.47 -0.54
C MET A 92 1.26 -2.71 -1.45
N CYS A 93 0.42 -3.71 -1.18
CA CYS A 93 0.42 -4.95 -1.98
C CYS A 93 -0.28 -4.79 -3.33
N VAL A 94 -1.45 -4.15 -3.39
CA VAL A 94 -2.23 -4.09 -4.65
C VAL A 94 -1.64 -3.12 -5.66
N ASN A 95 -0.96 -2.04 -5.21
CA ASN A 95 -0.27 -1.14 -6.11
C ASN A 95 0.95 -1.83 -6.76
N ASP A 96 1.66 -2.69 -6.03
CA ASP A 96 2.78 -3.46 -6.57
C ASP A 96 2.32 -4.53 -7.58
N VAL A 97 1.14 -5.09 -7.39
CA VAL A 97 0.49 -5.96 -8.39
C VAL A 97 0.07 -5.14 -9.62
N LEU A 98 -0.51 -3.96 -9.41
CA LEU A 98 -0.97 -3.07 -10.48
C LEU A 98 0.15 -2.62 -11.40
N VAL A 99 1.35 -2.29 -10.87
CA VAL A 99 2.45 -1.79 -11.71
C VAL A 99 2.98 -2.80 -12.71
N GLN A 100 2.63 -4.09 -12.56
CA GLN A 100 2.88 -5.14 -13.54
C GLN A 100 1.76 -5.25 -14.60
N GLY A 101 0.75 -4.37 -14.57
CA GLY A 101 -0.43 -4.41 -15.45
C GLY A 101 -1.51 -5.38 -14.98
N ALA A 102 -1.38 -5.96 -13.78
CA ALA A 102 -2.28 -6.98 -13.28
C ALA A 102 -3.49 -6.42 -12.53
N GLU A 103 -4.65 -7.07 -12.71
CA GLU A 103 -5.85 -6.87 -11.90
C GLU A 103 -5.69 -7.62 -10.57
N PRO A 104 -5.80 -6.96 -9.39
CA PRO A 104 -5.87 -7.64 -8.11
C PRO A 104 -7.11 -8.54 -8.03
N LEU A 105 -6.93 -9.81 -7.69
CA LEU A 105 -8.02 -10.79 -7.57
C LEU A 105 -8.44 -10.99 -6.13
N PHE A 106 -7.48 -11.32 -5.26
CA PHE A 106 -7.75 -11.58 -3.86
C PHE A 106 -6.58 -11.20 -2.96
N PHE A 107 -6.91 -11.05 -1.69
CA PHE A 107 -6.02 -10.63 -0.63
C PHE A 107 -6.10 -11.58 0.57
N LEU A 108 -4.98 -11.77 1.23
CA LEU A 108 -4.82 -12.47 2.50
C LEU A 108 -4.04 -11.57 3.45
N ASP A 109 -4.39 -11.58 4.74
CA ASP A 109 -3.66 -10.85 5.78
C ASP A 109 -3.11 -11.77 6.86
N TYR A 110 -2.05 -11.30 7.50
CA TYR A 110 -1.50 -11.90 8.72
C TYR A 110 -1.44 -10.81 9.79
N PHE A 111 -2.22 -11.00 10.85
CA PHE A 111 -2.25 -10.14 12.03
C PHE A 111 -1.56 -10.86 13.19
N ALA A 112 -0.38 -10.38 13.60
CA ALA A 112 0.38 -10.91 14.72
C ALA A 112 0.35 -9.93 15.89
N CYS A 113 0.10 -10.39 17.11
CA CYS A 113 0.04 -9.53 18.29
C CYS A 113 0.58 -10.22 19.54
N GLY A 114 0.94 -9.44 20.57
CA GLY A 114 1.31 -9.99 21.88
C GLY A 114 0.10 -10.53 22.62
N LYS A 115 -1.00 -9.77 22.59
CA LYS A 115 -2.31 -10.14 23.14
C LYS A 115 -3.42 -9.63 22.23
N LEU A 116 -4.39 -10.46 21.94
CA LEU A 116 -5.50 -10.10 21.07
C LEU A 116 -6.49 -9.15 21.75
N ASP A 117 -6.53 -7.89 21.27
CA ASP A 117 -7.64 -6.98 21.51
C ASP A 117 -8.60 -7.05 20.32
N ILE A 118 -9.79 -7.63 20.53
CA ILE A 118 -10.81 -7.82 19.50
C ILE A 118 -11.25 -6.49 18.86
N SER A 119 -11.26 -5.40 19.61
CA SER A 119 -11.68 -4.10 19.10
C SER A 119 -10.62 -3.54 18.16
N ILE A 120 -9.35 -3.59 18.53
CA ILE A 120 -8.22 -3.13 17.71
C ILE A 120 -8.15 -3.99 16.44
N ALA A 121 -8.10 -5.32 16.58
CA ALA A 121 -8.00 -6.24 15.46
C ALA A 121 -9.18 -6.07 14.49
N SER A 122 -10.41 -5.95 15.01
CA SER A 122 -11.60 -5.70 14.18
C SER A 122 -11.49 -4.39 13.38
N ASN A 123 -11.01 -3.30 13.98
CA ASN A 123 -10.84 -2.02 13.30
C ASN A 123 -9.77 -2.11 12.20
N VAL A 124 -8.68 -2.81 12.45
CA VAL A 124 -7.63 -3.04 11.45
C VAL A 124 -8.17 -3.85 10.27
N ILE A 125 -8.87 -4.97 10.56
CA ILE A 125 -9.45 -5.84 9.51
C ILE A 125 -10.57 -5.13 8.75
N GLU A 126 -11.35 -4.26 9.39
CA GLU A 126 -12.30 -3.37 8.69
C GLU A 126 -11.57 -2.47 7.68
N GLY A 127 -10.41 -1.90 8.07
CA GLY A 127 -9.54 -1.15 7.16
C GLY A 127 -9.01 -2.00 6.01
N ILE A 128 -8.61 -3.25 6.26
CA ILE A 128 -8.17 -4.19 5.22
C ILE A 128 -9.33 -4.47 4.25
N ALA A 129 -10.52 -4.79 4.76
CA ALA A 129 -11.69 -5.00 3.93
C ALA A 129 -12.04 -3.76 3.10
N LYS A 130 -11.90 -2.56 3.67
CA LYS A 130 -12.09 -1.29 2.93
C LYS A 130 -11.09 -1.11 1.82
N GLY A 131 -9.81 -1.41 2.05
CA GLY A 131 -8.77 -1.39 1.01
C GLY A 131 -9.07 -2.38 -0.11
N CYS A 132 -9.53 -3.60 0.23
CA CYS A 132 -9.96 -4.61 -0.73
C CYS A 132 -11.18 -4.14 -1.55
N GLU A 133 -12.17 -3.51 -0.92
CA GLU A 133 -13.34 -2.92 -1.61
C GLU A 133 -12.92 -1.84 -2.61
N ILE A 134 -11.97 -0.96 -2.23
CA ILE A 134 -11.44 0.11 -3.10
C ILE A 134 -10.67 -0.47 -4.29
N SER A 135 -9.83 -1.49 -4.06
CA SER A 135 -9.02 -2.13 -5.11
C SER A 135 -9.80 -3.13 -5.96
N GLY A 136 -10.98 -3.57 -5.52
CA GLY A 136 -11.75 -4.63 -6.16
C GLY A 136 -11.24 -6.05 -5.88
N ALA A 137 -10.26 -6.23 -4.99
CA ALA A 137 -9.81 -7.54 -4.55
C ALA A 137 -10.78 -8.15 -3.53
N ALA A 138 -10.89 -9.47 -3.49
CA ALA A 138 -11.65 -10.16 -2.45
C ALA A 138 -10.75 -10.48 -1.26
N LEU A 139 -11.14 -10.10 -0.04
CA LEU A 139 -10.51 -10.61 1.18
C LEU A 139 -11.03 -12.03 1.42
N ILE A 140 -10.21 -13.06 1.14
CA ILE A 140 -10.66 -14.46 1.13
C ILE A 140 -10.17 -15.29 2.32
N GLY A 141 -9.33 -14.72 3.16
CA GLY A 141 -8.76 -15.38 4.34
C GLY A 141 -7.69 -14.53 4.99
N GLY A 142 -7.09 -15.09 6.01
CA GLY A 142 -6.02 -14.48 6.77
C GLY A 142 -5.71 -15.33 8.01
N GLU A 143 -4.78 -14.85 8.82
CA GLU A 143 -4.38 -15.48 10.08
C GLU A 143 -4.31 -14.43 11.17
N THR A 144 -4.76 -14.80 12.37
CA THR A 144 -4.58 -13.99 13.59
C THR A 144 -3.81 -14.81 14.61
N ALA A 145 -2.61 -14.36 14.95
CA ALA A 145 -1.71 -15.08 15.84
C ALA A 145 -1.45 -14.27 17.12
N GLU A 146 -1.79 -14.85 18.28
CA GLU A 146 -1.31 -14.37 19.56
C GLU A 146 0.07 -14.99 19.84
N MET A 147 1.08 -14.15 19.99
CA MET A 147 2.46 -14.55 20.24
C MET A 147 3.00 -13.81 21.47
N PRO A 148 2.57 -14.23 22.69
CA PRO A 148 3.03 -13.65 23.95
C PRO A 148 4.56 -13.77 24.03
N ASP A 149 5.19 -12.77 24.64
CA ASP A 149 6.66 -12.62 24.78
C ASP A 149 7.42 -12.31 23.46
N MET A 150 6.85 -12.60 22.29
CA MET A 150 7.41 -12.21 21.00
C MET A 150 7.05 -10.76 20.65
N TYR A 151 5.80 -10.38 20.92
CA TYR A 151 5.32 -8.99 20.89
C TYR A 151 4.95 -8.54 22.29
N LYS A 152 5.07 -7.24 22.57
CA LYS A 152 4.49 -6.68 23.81
C LYS A 152 2.97 -6.76 23.74
N ASN A 153 2.30 -6.71 24.91
CA ASN A 153 0.84 -6.91 24.98
C ASN A 153 0.04 -6.06 24.00
N ASP A 154 0.40 -4.77 23.82
CA ASP A 154 -0.34 -3.82 23.01
C ASP A 154 0.22 -3.67 21.58
N ASP A 155 1.32 -4.37 21.28
CA ASP A 155 1.95 -4.31 19.95
C ASP A 155 1.33 -5.34 19.00
N TYR A 156 1.20 -4.97 17.75
CA TYR A 156 0.84 -5.86 16.66
C TYR A 156 1.63 -5.54 15.40
N ASP A 157 1.76 -6.52 14.53
CA ASP A 157 2.35 -6.39 13.20
C ASP A 157 1.40 -6.95 12.15
N LEU A 158 1.57 -6.47 10.91
CA LEU A 158 0.71 -6.80 9.77
C LEU A 158 1.56 -7.19 8.59
N ALA A 159 1.15 -8.27 7.93
CA ALA A 159 1.63 -8.62 6.60
C ALA A 159 0.43 -8.90 5.68
N GLY A 160 0.54 -8.49 4.43
CA GLY A 160 -0.47 -8.67 3.41
C GLY A 160 0.06 -9.46 2.22
N PHE A 161 -0.82 -10.19 1.57
CA PHE A 161 -0.58 -10.94 0.35
C PHE A 161 -1.67 -10.64 -0.65
N CYS A 162 -1.29 -10.10 -1.81
CA CYS A 162 -2.17 -9.91 -2.94
C CYS A 162 -1.80 -10.83 -4.08
N VAL A 163 -2.78 -11.44 -4.71
CA VAL A 163 -2.61 -12.14 -5.98
C VAL A 163 -3.48 -11.46 -7.03
N GLY A 164 -2.87 -11.13 -8.15
CA GLY A 164 -3.52 -10.57 -9.32
C GLY A 164 -3.25 -11.40 -10.57
N ILE A 165 -3.82 -10.98 -11.68
CA ILE A 165 -3.73 -11.66 -12.97
C ILE A 165 -3.57 -10.64 -14.10
N VAL A 166 -2.81 -11.02 -15.11
CA VAL A 166 -2.63 -10.26 -16.36
C VAL A 166 -2.43 -11.23 -17.52
N ASP A 167 -2.85 -10.88 -18.73
CA ASP A 167 -2.44 -11.62 -19.91
C ASP A 167 -0.95 -11.35 -20.22
N GLN A 168 -0.22 -12.37 -20.67
CA GLN A 168 1.20 -12.28 -20.99
C GLN A 168 1.53 -11.10 -21.91
N GLU A 169 0.66 -10.81 -22.89
CA GLU A 169 0.84 -9.71 -23.84
C GLU A 169 0.65 -8.31 -23.22
N ASN A 170 0.07 -8.23 -22.01
CA ASN A 170 -0.25 -7.00 -21.31
C ASN A 170 0.63 -6.77 -20.06
N VAL A 171 1.61 -7.64 -19.81
CA VAL A 171 2.55 -7.45 -18.72
C VAL A 171 3.37 -6.19 -18.96
N ILE A 172 3.41 -5.30 -17.97
CA ILE A 172 4.17 -4.05 -18.04
C ILE A 172 5.53 -4.26 -17.38
N THR A 173 6.60 -4.19 -18.19
CA THR A 173 7.98 -4.46 -17.73
C THR A 173 8.89 -3.24 -17.79
N GLY A 174 8.51 -2.19 -18.52
CA GLY A 174 9.37 -1.06 -18.82
C GLY A 174 10.24 -1.23 -20.08
N GLU A 175 10.28 -2.43 -20.68
CA GLU A 175 11.13 -2.70 -21.86
C GLU A 175 10.79 -1.83 -23.08
N ASP A 176 9.53 -1.42 -23.20
CA ASP A 176 9.04 -0.56 -24.29
C ASP A 176 9.32 0.94 -24.08
N ILE A 177 9.90 1.34 -22.95
CA ILE A 177 10.22 2.76 -22.65
C ILE A 177 11.32 3.23 -23.58
N GLN A 178 11.13 4.43 -24.14
CA GLN A 178 12.03 5.03 -25.12
C GLN A 178 12.33 6.49 -24.79
N ILE A 179 13.43 7.01 -25.35
CA ILE A 179 13.76 8.43 -25.27
C ILE A 179 12.60 9.25 -25.88
N GLY A 180 12.22 10.32 -25.16
CA GLY A 180 11.09 11.18 -25.52
C GLY A 180 9.74 10.75 -24.94
N ASP A 181 9.65 9.59 -24.28
CA ASP A 181 8.44 9.24 -23.53
C ASP A 181 8.22 10.20 -22.35
N THR A 182 6.95 10.48 -22.08
CA THR A 182 6.55 11.37 -20.98
C THR A 182 6.38 10.58 -19.68
N LEU A 183 6.81 11.18 -18.56
CA LEU A 183 6.57 10.70 -17.23
C LEU A 183 5.40 11.46 -16.59
N ILE A 184 4.35 10.72 -16.23
CA ILE A 184 3.18 11.24 -15.53
C ILE A 184 3.26 10.83 -14.07
N GLY A 185 3.26 11.81 -13.17
CA GLY A 185 3.17 11.60 -11.72
C GLY A 185 1.72 11.71 -11.24
N ILE A 186 1.27 10.75 -10.44
CA ILE A 186 -0.05 10.77 -9.80
C ILE A 186 0.14 11.08 -8.31
N ALA A 187 -0.67 12.02 -7.79
CA ALA A 187 -0.57 12.49 -6.42
C ALA A 187 -0.65 11.38 -5.38
N SER A 188 0.21 11.47 -4.37
CA SER A 188 0.07 10.72 -3.12
C SER A 188 -0.94 11.37 -2.18
N SER A 189 -1.41 10.64 -1.17
CA SER A 189 -2.24 11.16 -0.07
C SER A 189 -1.42 11.76 1.08
N GLY A 190 -0.10 11.62 1.02
CA GLY A 190 0.86 11.97 2.06
C GLY A 190 2.07 11.03 1.99
N PRO A 191 2.76 10.77 3.10
CA PRO A 191 3.95 9.90 3.14
C PRO A 191 3.68 8.43 2.79
N HIS A 192 2.40 8.03 2.68
CA HIS A 192 1.96 6.65 2.49
C HIS A 192 2.37 5.77 3.68
N SER A 193 3.19 4.72 3.44
CA SER A 193 3.68 3.84 4.49
C SER A 193 5.20 3.87 4.66
N ASN A 194 5.88 4.89 4.08
CA ASN A 194 7.34 4.95 4.02
C ASN A 194 7.91 6.13 4.82
N GLY A 195 9.16 5.99 5.27
CA GLY A 195 9.88 7.05 5.98
C GLY A 195 9.45 7.26 7.44
N TYR A 196 8.62 6.39 8.03
CA TYR A 196 8.04 6.60 9.36
C TYR A 196 9.04 6.50 10.50
N SER A 197 10.17 5.83 10.34
CA SER A 197 11.25 5.89 11.34
C SER A 197 11.80 7.30 11.48
N LEU A 198 11.98 8.02 10.35
CA LEU A 198 12.41 9.41 10.33
C LEU A 198 11.32 10.35 10.85
N ILE A 199 10.07 10.18 10.37
CA ILE A 199 8.89 10.95 10.85
C ILE A 199 8.76 10.87 12.37
N ARG A 200 8.83 9.67 12.95
CA ARG A 200 8.72 9.47 14.40
C ARG A 200 9.85 10.18 15.15
N LYS A 201 11.05 10.21 14.57
CA LYS A 201 12.18 10.96 15.17
C LYS A 201 11.93 12.47 15.12
N VAL A 202 11.35 12.99 14.04
CA VAL A 202 10.96 14.41 13.95
C VAL A 202 9.88 14.74 14.99
N LEU A 203 8.86 13.90 15.13
CA LEU A 203 7.80 14.09 16.13
C LEU A 203 8.35 14.09 17.55
N GLU A 204 9.30 13.19 17.87
CA GLU A 204 10.00 13.13 19.15
C GLU A 204 10.75 14.44 19.45
N ILE A 205 11.54 14.94 18.48
CA ILE A 205 12.32 16.18 18.63
C ILE A 205 11.39 17.38 18.86
N GLN A 206 10.24 17.42 18.17
CA GLN A 206 9.29 18.51 18.28
C GLN A 206 8.36 18.41 19.50
N ASN A 207 8.52 17.38 20.34
CA ASN A 207 7.63 17.10 21.50
C ASN A 207 6.14 17.10 21.10
N ILE A 208 5.83 16.64 19.88
CA ILE A 208 4.45 16.49 19.41
C ILE A 208 3.92 15.20 20.00
N ASP A 209 3.47 15.29 21.25
CA ASP A 209 2.90 14.19 21.96
C ASP A 209 1.36 14.24 21.90
N ASP A 210 0.72 13.11 21.56
CA ASP A 210 -0.71 12.80 21.75
C ASP A 210 -1.79 13.80 21.29
N LYS A 211 -1.49 14.81 20.49
CA LYS A 211 -2.54 15.68 19.95
C LYS A 211 -3.24 15.03 18.76
N LYS A 212 -4.06 14.02 19.04
CA LYS A 212 -4.88 13.26 18.08
C LYS A 212 -5.63 14.13 17.05
N ASN A 213 -5.88 15.37 17.37
CA ASN A 213 -6.63 16.32 16.55
C ASN A 213 -5.76 17.32 15.79
N SER A 214 -4.42 17.22 15.84
CA SER A 214 -3.58 18.11 15.05
C SER A 214 -3.69 17.75 13.56
N SER A 215 -3.68 18.79 12.70
CA SER A 215 -3.66 18.58 11.24
C SER A 215 -2.48 17.71 10.81
N VAL A 216 -1.30 17.94 11.39
CA VAL A 216 -0.08 17.17 11.14
C VAL A 216 -0.29 15.67 11.38
N ILE A 217 -0.83 15.28 12.53
CA ILE A 217 -1.08 13.86 12.84
C ILE A 217 -2.05 13.24 11.84
N ARG A 218 -3.08 13.97 11.45
CA ARG A 218 -4.07 13.52 10.47
C ARG A 218 -3.44 13.28 9.10
N ASP A 219 -2.58 14.22 8.66
CA ASP A 219 -1.89 14.12 7.38
C ASP A 219 -0.83 13.00 7.39
N LEU A 220 -0.13 12.82 8.51
CA LEU A 220 0.79 11.70 8.71
C LEU A 220 0.08 10.34 8.76
N LEU A 221 -1.15 10.24 9.23
CA LEU A 221 -1.93 9.00 9.27
C LEU A 221 -2.87 8.84 8.08
N ALA A 222 -2.81 9.74 7.09
CA ALA A 222 -3.54 9.55 5.84
C ALA A 222 -3.20 8.19 5.24
N PRO A 223 -4.21 7.38 4.87
CA PRO A 223 -3.96 6.06 4.32
C PRO A 223 -3.26 6.15 2.96
N THR A 224 -2.40 5.18 2.69
CA THR A 224 -1.76 5.00 1.39
C THR A 224 -2.82 4.92 0.29
N LYS A 225 -2.63 5.67 -0.78
CA LYS A 225 -3.57 5.74 -1.89
C LYS A 225 -3.54 4.46 -2.71
N ILE A 226 -4.72 3.96 -3.07
CA ILE A 226 -4.92 2.81 -3.95
C ILE A 226 -5.22 3.33 -5.35
N TYR A 227 -4.36 3.03 -6.32
CA TYR A 227 -4.44 3.54 -7.70
C TYR A 227 -5.16 2.59 -8.66
N VAL A 228 -5.55 1.40 -8.19
CA VAL A 228 -6.04 0.29 -9.02
C VAL A 228 -7.16 0.72 -9.96
N LYS A 229 -8.18 1.39 -9.46
CA LYS A 229 -9.36 1.75 -10.26
C LYS A 229 -9.03 2.77 -11.34
N SER A 230 -8.37 3.86 -11.00
CA SER A 230 -8.06 4.95 -11.94
C SER A 230 -7.08 4.52 -13.03
N VAL A 231 -6.03 3.76 -12.65
CA VAL A 231 -5.03 3.26 -13.59
C VAL A 231 -5.59 2.13 -14.45
N SER A 232 -6.43 1.24 -13.91
CA SER A 232 -7.10 0.21 -14.72
C SER A 232 -8.03 0.81 -15.79
N GLU A 233 -8.74 1.90 -15.48
CA GLU A 233 -9.52 2.63 -16.49
C GLU A 233 -8.63 3.30 -17.55
N LEU A 234 -7.48 3.82 -17.16
CA LEU A 234 -6.50 4.39 -18.07
C LEU A 234 -5.95 3.34 -19.02
N MET A 235 -5.54 2.17 -18.51
CA MET A 235 -4.98 1.07 -19.32
C MET A 235 -5.91 0.55 -20.41
N LYS A 236 -7.22 0.79 -20.33
CA LYS A 236 -8.18 0.42 -21.39
C LYS A 236 -8.04 1.28 -22.65
N LYS A 237 -7.39 2.44 -22.55
CA LYS A 237 -7.31 3.43 -23.63
C LYS A 237 -5.88 3.81 -23.99
N ILE A 238 -4.99 3.83 -23.01
CA ILE A 238 -3.61 4.29 -23.15
C ILE A 238 -2.67 3.11 -22.89
N LYS A 239 -1.72 2.91 -23.81
CA LYS A 239 -0.62 1.96 -23.58
C LYS A 239 0.37 2.56 -22.59
N ILE A 240 0.41 2.02 -21.38
CA ILE A 240 1.42 2.35 -20.38
C ILE A 240 2.62 1.45 -20.64
N LYS A 241 3.81 2.05 -20.80
CA LYS A 241 5.04 1.31 -21.09
C LYS A 241 5.78 0.88 -19.83
N GLY A 242 5.60 1.63 -18.75
CA GLY A 242 6.18 1.33 -17.43
C GLY A 242 5.41 2.02 -16.32
N MET A 243 5.38 1.41 -15.15
CA MET A 243 4.78 1.98 -13.94
C MET A 243 5.71 1.78 -12.75
N ALA A 244 5.83 2.80 -11.90
CA ALA A 244 6.58 2.73 -10.65
C ALA A 244 5.71 3.17 -9.47
N HIS A 245 5.50 2.29 -8.50
CA HIS A 245 4.93 2.64 -7.20
C HIS A 245 6.02 3.29 -6.36
N ILE A 246 5.80 4.53 -5.95
CA ILE A 246 6.81 5.32 -5.23
C ILE A 246 6.71 5.03 -3.73
N THR A 247 7.59 4.17 -3.27
CA THR A 247 7.70 3.67 -1.90
C THR A 247 9.01 4.14 -1.24
N GLY A 248 9.61 3.36 -0.34
CA GLY A 248 10.93 3.61 0.22
C GLY A 248 11.98 3.74 -0.89
N GLY A 249 12.87 4.70 -0.77
CA GLY A 249 13.80 5.09 -1.85
C GLY A 249 13.28 6.25 -2.71
N GLY A 250 12.01 6.66 -2.55
CA GLY A 250 11.38 7.78 -3.25
C GLY A 250 11.41 7.64 -4.77
N ILE A 251 11.26 8.76 -5.47
CA ILE A 251 11.35 8.83 -6.93
C ILE A 251 12.73 8.33 -7.40
N THR A 252 13.77 8.65 -6.66
CA THR A 252 15.17 8.39 -6.99
C THR A 252 15.50 6.92 -7.20
N GLU A 253 14.94 6.02 -6.39
CA GLU A 253 15.24 4.59 -6.44
C GLU A 253 14.15 3.74 -7.09
N ASN A 254 12.90 4.26 -7.18
CA ASN A 254 11.80 3.46 -7.73
C ASN A 254 11.67 3.61 -9.25
N ILE A 255 11.85 4.80 -9.83
CA ILE A 255 11.80 4.97 -11.29
C ILE A 255 12.87 4.13 -12.02
N PRO A 256 14.13 4.06 -11.56
CA PRO A 256 15.15 3.24 -12.24
C PRO A 256 14.80 1.76 -12.40
N ARG A 257 13.92 1.21 -11.56
CA ARG A 257 13.48 -0.20 -11.64
C ARG A 257 12.74 -0.55 -12.93
N ILE A 258 12.18 0.47 -13.60
CA ILE A 258 11.44 0.29 -14.86
C ILE A 258 12.22 0.77 -16.08
N LEU A 259 13.46 1.27 -15.91
CA LEU A 259 14.25 1.83 -16.99
C LEU A 259 15.31 0.84 -17.51
N ASN A 260 15.50 0.85 -18.82
CA ASN A 260 16.65 0.21 -19.42
C ASN A 260 17.94 0.95 -19.03
N PRO A 261 19.12 0.29 -18.97
CA PRO A 261 20.37 0.87 -18.46
C PRO A 261 20.88 2.11 -19.21
N ASN A 262 20.46 2.33 -20.44
CA ASN A 262 20.83 3.48 -21.28
C ASN A 262 19.80 4.62 -21.26
N LEU A 263 18.79 4.51 -20.41
CA LEU A 263 17.75 5.54 -20.23
C LEU A 263 17.90 6.20 -18.87
N MET A 264 17.44 7.45 -18.78
CA MET A 264 17.40 8.24 -17.55
C MET A 264 16.08 9.01 -17.48
N ALA A 265 15.49 9.09 -16.30
CA ALA A 265 14.36 9.96 -16.05
C ALA A 265 14.83 11.40 -15.77
N ASN A 266 14.36 12.36 -16.56
CA ASN A 266 14.59 13.78 -16.33
C ASN A 266 13.36 14.39 -15.70
N ILE A 267 13.41 14.71 -14.40
CA ILE A 267 12.27 15.11 -13.57
C ILE A 267 12.37 16.61 -13.25
N ASN A 268 11.31 17.34 -13.54
CA ASN A 268 11.15 18.72 -13.11
C ASN A 268 10.30 18.79 -11.85
N THR A 269 10.90 19.11 -10.72
CA THR A 269 10.26 19.14 -9.41
C THR A 269 9.27 20.30 -9.20
N ASP A 270 9.31 21.31 -10.07
CA ASP A 270 8.41 22.47 -10.01
C ASP A 270 7.04 22.23 -10.67
N THR A 271 6.84 21.05 -11.27
CA THR A 271 5.62 20.76 -12.04
C THR A 271 4.43 20.31 -11.21
N TRP A 272 4.61 19.96 -9.95
CA TRP A 272 3.51 19.52 -9.08
C TRP A 272 3.50 20.21 -7.72
N GLU A 273 2.32 20.31 -7.16
CA GLU A 273 2.13 20.80 -5.80
C GLU A 273 2.39 19.67 -4.80
N MET A 274 3.42 19.84 -3.99
CA MET A 274 3.74 18.92 -2.90
C MET A 274 2.78 19.13 -1.72
N ASN A 275 2.31 18.02 -1.11
CA ASN A 275 1.48 18.12 0.10
C ASN A 275 2.28 18.83 1.21
N PRO A 276 1.70 19.82 1.91
CA PRO A 276 2.38 20.62 2.94
C PRO A 276 3.02 19.79 4.06
N ILE A 277 2.60 18.56 4.26
CA ILE A 277 3.19 17.67 5.26
C ILE A 277 4.68 17.39 4.98
N PHE A 278 5.09 17.35 3.71
CA PHE A 278 6.51 17.13 3.36
C PHE A 278 7.38 18.33 3.70
N GLU A 279 6.87 19.55 3.45
CA GLU A 279 7.55 20.79 3.87
C GLU A 279 7.67 20.85 5.40
N TRP A 280 6.60 20.46 6.09
CA TRP A 280 6.60 20.35 7.55
C TRP A 280 7.67 19.37 8.04
N ILE A 281 7.77 18.16 7.46
CA ILE A 281 8.77 17.13 7.82
C ILE A 281 10.18 17.68 7.57
N ALA A 282 10.43 18.25 6.38
CA ALA A 282 11.74 18.80 6.01
C ALA A 282 12.20 19.90 6.97
N THR A 283 11.31 20.86 7.24
CA THR A 283 11.61 22.02 8.09
C THR A 283 11.88 21.62 9.55
N HIS A 284 10.97 20.82 10.13
CA HIS A 284 11.06 20.45 11.55
C HIS A 284 12.11 19.38 11.82
N GLY A 285 12.46 18.58 10.81
CA GLY A 285 13.55 17.61 10.87
C GLY A 285 14.89 18.16 10.44
N ASN A 286 14.94 19.39 9.91
CA ASN A 286 16.12 19.95 9.22
C ASN A 286 16.72 18.96 8.21
N ILE A 287 15.84 18.37 7.37
CA ILE A 287 16.17 17.33 6.42
C ILE A 287 16.47 17.98 5.07
N SER A 288 17.60 17.61 4.46
CA SER A 288 17.97 18.12 3.13
C SER A 288 17.00 17.63 2.06
N GLU A 289 16.89 18.38 0.97
CA GLU A 289 16.06 18.04 -0.17
C GLU A 289 16.44 16.68 -0.78
N GLU A 290 17.74 16.40 -0.87
CA GLU A 290 18.25 15.12 -1.35
C GLU A 290 17.75 13.95 -0.48
N GLU A 291 17.81 14.08 0.86
CA GLU A 291 17.32 13.06 1.79
C GLU A 291 15.80 12.94 1.75
N MET A 292 15.07 14.04 1.56
CA MET A 292 13.62 14.01 1.35
C MET A 292 13.26 13.19 0.11
N ARG A 293 13.92 13.43 -1.03
CA ARG A 293 13.67 12.71 -2.29
C ARG A 293 14.08 11.24 -2.24
N LYS A 294 14.97 10.88 -1.33
CA LYS A 294 15.45 9.50 -1.13
C LYS A 294 14.58 8.70 -0.16
N THR A 295 13.98 9.40 0.80
CA THR A 295 13.17 8.75 1.85
C THR A 295 11.69 8.73 1.53
N PHE A 296 11.17 9.80 0.90
CA PHE A 296 9.74 10.04 0.70
C PHE A 296 9.33 10.11 -0.77
N ASN A 297 8.04 9.93 -1.00
CA ASN A 297 7.43 10.10 -2.33
C ASN A 297 7.30 11.59 -2.75
N CYS A 298 7.51 12.53 -1.84
CA CYS A 298 7.44 13.99 -2.07
C CYS A 298 6.20 14.44 -2.86
N GLY A 299 5.05 13.79 -2.63
CA GLY A 299 3.77 14.15 -3.25
C GLY A 299 3.39 13.31 -4.47
N ILE A 300 4.29 12.48 -5.01
CA ILE A 300 4.03 11.58 -6.15
C ILE A 300 4.06 10.13 -5.67
N GLY A 301 2.91 9.46 -5.68
CA GLY A 301 2.84 8.08 -5.19
C GLY A 301 2.89 7.02 -6.30
N MET A 302 2.64 7.41 -7.55
CA MET A 302 2.71 6.55 -8.73
C MET A 302 3.28 7.33 -9.91
N VAL A 303 4.18 6.71 -10.69
CA VAL A 303 4.69 7.29 -11.94
C VAL A 303 4.40 6.35 -13.10
N LEU A 304 3.92 6.92 -14.21
CA LEU A 304 3.62 6.21 -15.44
C LEU A 304 4.56 6.73 -16.56
N ALA A 305 5.13 5.82 -17.35
CA ALA A 305 5.83 6.15 -18.59
C ALA A 305 4.92 5.84 -19.78
N ILE A 306 4.64 6.85 -20.62
CA ILE A 306 3.73 6.78 -21.77
C ILE A 306 4.33 7.46 -22.98
N GLU A 307 3.76 7.23 -24.19
CA GLU A 307 4.13 8.03 -25.37
C GLU A 307 3.70 9.49 -25.18
N SER A 308 4.56 10.44 -25.56
CA SER A 308 4.30 11.89 -25.40
C SER A 308 3.02 12.38 -26.05
N LYS A 309 2.60 11.75 -27.18
CA LYS A 309 1.34 12.08 -27.85
C LYS A 309 0.11 11.83 -26.98
N ASP A 310 0.20 10.90 -26.01
CA ASP A 310 -0.90 10.45 -25.17
C ASP A 310 -1.00 11.24 -23.84
N THR A 311 -0.06 12.18 -23.59
CA THR A 311 0.02 12.97 -22.35
C THR A 311 -1.29 13.65 -22.01
N ARG A 312 -1.88 14.37 -22.94
CA ARG A 312 -3.11 15.13 -22.70
C ARG A 312 -4.28 14.21 -22.34
N GLU A 313 -4.49 13.15 -23.13
CA GLU A 313 -5.59 12.21 -22.92
C GLU A 313 -5.40 11.46 -21.58
N THR A 314 -4.16 11.11 -21.22
CA THR A 314 -3.83 10.50 -19.94
C THR A 314 -4.25 11.39 -18.76
N LEU A 315 -3.90 12.67 -18.79
CA LEU A 315 -4.27 13.62 -17.73
C LEU A 315 -5.78 13.83 -17.66
N GLU A 316 -6.48 13.91 -18.80
CA GLU A 316 -7.94 14.03 -18.85
C GLU A 316 -8.64 12.79 -18.24
N ILE A 317 -8.17 11.57 -18.57
CA ILE A 317 -8.71 10.32 -18.02
C ILE A 317 -8.46 10.23 -16.52
N LEU A 318 -7.25 10.51 -16.04
CA LEU A 318 -6.91 10.48 -14.62
C LEU A 318 -7.76 11.50 -13.85
N SER A 319 -7.89 12.72 -14.34
CA SER A 319 -8.74 13.75 -13.74
C SER A 319 -10.21 13.34 -13.67
N ALA A 320 -10.76 12.73 -14.73
CA ALA A 320 -12.13 12.22 -14.74
C ALA A 320 -12.37 11.09 -13.73
N ASN A 321 -11.31 10.37 -13.34
CA ASN A 321 -11.34 9.36 -12.28
C ASN A 321 -10.96 9.90 -10.90
N GLY A 322 -10.88 11.23 -10.73
CA GLY A 322 -10.65 11.90 -9.45
C GLY A 322 -9.18 11.98 -9.02
N GLU A 323 -8.24 11.71 -9.95
CA GLU A 323 -6.82 11.81 -9.67
C GLU A 323 -6.31 13.23 -9.94
N LYS A 324 -5.40 13.71 -9.08
CA LYS A 324 -4.49 14.80 -9.44
C LYS A 324 -3.26 14.18 -10.07
N ALA A 325 -2.90 14.60 -11.26
CA ALA A 325 -1.74 14.09 -11.99
C ALA A 325 -1.09 15.22 -12.80
N TRP A 326 0.21 15.08 -13.05
CA TRP A 326 1.02 16.08 -13.75
C TRP A 326 2.00 15.40 -14.69
N GLU A 327 2.38 16.07 -15.75
CA GLU A 327 3.57 15.79 -16.51
C GLU A 327 4.78 16.23 -15.66
N ILE A 328 5.53 15.24 -15.10
CA ILE A 328 6.63 15.53 -14.18
C ILE A 328 8.01 15.46 -14.85
N GLY A 329 8.06 15.05 -16.09
CA GLY A 329 9.32 14.92 -16.81
C GLY A 329 9.24 14.03 -18.04
N SER A 330 10.40 13.64 -18.53
CA SER A 330 10.55 12.82 -19.74
C SER A 330 11.72 11.84 -19.61
N ILE A 331 11.73 10.86 -20.51
CA ILE A 331 12.85 9.92 -20.66
C ILE A 331 13.90 10.52 -21.61
N ILE A 332 15.14 10.51 -21.17
CA ILE A 332 16.31 10.96 -21.93
C ILE A 332 17.35 9.85 -22.04
N GLU A 333 18.33 10.04 -22.91
CA GLU A 333 19.53 9.20 -22.93
C GLU A 333 20.33 9.39 -21.65
N GLY A 334 20.85 8.28 -21.07
CA GLY A 334 21.64 8.34 -19.84
C GLY A 334 22.16 6.98 -19.43
N SER A 335 22.68 6.90 -18.21
CA SER A 335 23.28 5.68 -17.65
C SER A 335 22.40 5.04 -16.56
N GLY A 336 21.09 5.19 -16.66
CA GLY A 336 20.16 4.84 -15.59
C GLY A 336 19.96 5.99 -14.61
N GLY A 337 19.01 5.84 -13.69
CA GLY A 337 18.79 6.80 -12.62
C GLY A 337 17.83 7.93 -12.94
N VAL A 338 17.85 8.95 -12.07
CA VAL A 338 16.98 10.13 -12.14
C VAL A 338 17.87 11.38 -12.13
N ASN A 339 17.62 12.28 -13.07
CA ASN A 339 18.14 13.64 -13.09
C ASN A 339 17.03 14.60 -12.65
N TYR A 340 17.32 15.51 -11.75
CA TYR A 340 16.39 16.53 -11.27
C TYR A 340 16.78 17.90 -11.85
N VAL A 341 15.79 18.60 -12.42
CA VAL A 341 15.92 19.92 -13.03
C VAL A 341 14.92 20.90 -12.46
#